data_7da2ea786bcd52db2d78ae345d41c322
#
_entry.id   7da2ea786bcd52db2d78ae345d41c322
#
_cell.length_a   1.000
_cell.length_b   1.000
_cell.length_c   1.000
_cell.angle_alpha   90.00
_cell.angle_beta   90.00
_cell.angle_gamma   90.00
#
_symmetry.space_group_name_H-M   'P 1'
#
loop_
_entity.id
_entity.type
_entity.pdbx_description
1 polymer ?
#
loop_
_entity_poly.entity_id
_entity_poly.type
_entity_poly.pdbx_seq_one_letter_code
_entity_poly.pdbx_strand_id
1 'polypeptide(L)'
;DKRLKIFSFLSIKETTSILDVGCGAGRLLYALKEAGVKKLLGVDPFNEKDIQYENGLKVQKKEIHEIKSKWDVITFHHSFEHIPNPAETLETVANLLADNGRCVIRIPIVPCYAWEHYGVNWVQLDAPRHFFLHSIKSMNILAAKVGLEIYKVDYDSIALQFKGSELYLKDIPLMAGRSKTSIFSMREKRAFKKHAKKLNENKQGDQAVFYLKI
;
A
#
# COMPACT_ATOMS: atom_id res chain seq x y z
N ASP A 1 -11.43 11.47 2.44
CA ASP A 1 -10.81 10.70 1.37
C ASP A 1 -10.58 9.25 1.84
N LYS A 2 -10.98 8.26 1.04
CA LYS A 2 -10.82 6.84 1.39
C LYS A 2 -9.36 6.44 1.59
N ARG A 3 -8.44 7.10 0.92
CA ARG A 3 -6.98 6.88 1.06
C ARG A 3 -6.47 7.20 2.45
N LEU A 4 -7.10 8.14 3.15
CA LEU A 4 -6.71 8.53 4.50
C LEU A 4 -7.17 7.52 5.56
N LYS A 5 -8.00 6.54 5.20
CA LYS A 5 -8.50 5.53 6.13
C LYS A 5 -7.39 4.71 6.78
N ILE A 6 -6.27 4.48 6.08
CA ILE A 6 -5.10 3.76 6.63
C ILE A 6 -4.49 4.46 7.85
N PHE A 7 -4.72 5.77 7.98
CA PHE A 7 -4.25 6.56 9.13
C PHE A 7 -5.28 6.65 10.27
N SER A 8 -6.47 6.05 10.12
CA SER A 8 -7.56 6.19 11.10
C SER A 8 -7.21 5.67 12.50
N PHE A 9 -6.23 4.77 12.60
CA PHE A 9 -5.72 4.24 13.87
C PHE A 9 -4.48 4.98 14.39
N LEU A 10 -3.95 5.90 13.58
CA LEU A 10 -2.84 6.74 13.95
C LEU A 10 -3.38 8.11 14.31
N SER A 11 -3.05 8.61 15.47
CA SER A 11 -3.46 9.96 15.90
C SER A 11 -2.67 11.03 15.13
N ILE A 12 -2.94 11.15 13.81
CA ILE A 12 -2.27 12.12 12.95
C ILE A 12 -2.67 13.53 13.35
N LYS A 13 -1.67 14.34 13.67
CA LYS A 13 -1.79 15.78 13.99
C LYS A 13 -1.13 16.61 12.89
N GLU A 14 -1.37 17.92 12.88
CA GLU A 14 -0.69 18.84 11.96
C GLU A 14 0.85 18.77 12.06
N THR A 15 1.37 18.46 13.26
CA THR A 15 2.81 18.36 13.55
C THR A 15 3.41 17.00 13.23
N THR A 16 2.59 15.96 12.97
CA THR A 16 3.07 14.62 12.66
C THR A 16 3.90 14.63 11.37
N SER A 17 5.12 14.10 11.45
CA SER A 17 6.00 13.95 10.28
C SER A 17 5.73 12.63 9.56
N ILE A 18 5.48 12.68 8.24
CA ILE A 18 5.11 11.51 7.44
C ILE A 18 6.02 11.41 6.21
N LEU A 19 6.66 10.25 6.06
CA LEU A 19 7.40 9.83 4.87
C LEU A 19 6.58 8.77 4.12
N ASP A 20 6.28 9.01 2.85
CA ASP A 20 5.61 8.04 1.98
C ASP A 20 6.60 7.50 0.94
N VAL A 21 6.86 6.20 0.97
CA VAL A 21 7.89 5.52 0.16
C VAL A 21 7.24 4.81 -1.02
N GLY A 22 7.73 5.09 -2.23
CA GLY A 22 7.09 4.67 -3.48
C GLY A 22 5.78 5.42 -3.70
N CYS A 23 5.78 6.72 -3.39
CA CYS A 23 4.58 7.55 -3.36
C CYS A 23 4.07 7.97 -4.76
N GLY A 24 4.80 7.63 -5.84
CA GLY A 24 4.52 8.13 -7.18
C GLY A 24 4.47 9.65 -7.20
N ALA A 25 3.41 10.23 -7.74
CA ALA A 25 3.19 11.67 -7.73
C ALA A 25 2.75 12.25 -6.36
N GLY A 26 2.81 11.50 -5.26
CA GLY A 26 2.50 11.98 -3.91
C GLY A 26 1.03 12.31 -3.64
N ARG A 27 0.07 11.68 -4.34
CA ARG A 27 -1.37 11.98 -4.21
C ARG A 27 -1.92 11.76 -2.79
N LEU A 28 -1.39 10.79 -2.06
CA LEU A 28 -1.75 10.53 -0.66
C LEU A 28 -1.29 11.68 0.23
N LEU A 29 -0.03 12.08 0.07
CA LEU A 29 0.57 13.19 0.81
C LEU A 29 -0.09 14.53 0.46
N TYR A 30 -0.46 14.73 -0.81
CA TYR A 30 -1.20 15.93 -1.21
C TYR A 30 -2.51 16.06 -0.42
N ALA A 31 -3.28 14.97 -0.31
CA ALA A 31 -4.52 14.98 0.48
C ALA A 31 -4.28 15.24 1.98
N LEU A 32 -3.17 14.74 2.54
CA LEU A 32 -2.77 15.02 3.92
C LEU A 32 -2.34 16.48 4.09
N LYS A 33 -1.65 17.05 3.11
CA LYS A 33 -1.23 18.45 3.11
C LYS A 33 -2.44 19.39 3.12
N GLU A 34 -3.43 19.10 2.27
CA GLU A 34 -4.70 19.84 2.25
C GLU A 34 -5.51 19.67 3.57
N ALA A 35 -5.33 18.54 4.26
CA ALA A 35 -5.92 18.29 5.58
C ALA A 35 -5.14 18.97 6.73
N GLY A 36 -4.07 19.75 6.44
CA GLY A 36 -3.34 20.57 7.42
C GLY A 36 -2.06 19.93 7.98
N VAL A 37 -1.67 18.72 7.55
CA VAL A 37 -0.40 18.11 8.00
C VAL A 37 0.79 18.85 7.40
N LYS A 38 1.73 19.29 8.25
CA LYS A 38 2.79 20.23 7.84
C LYS A 38 4.06 19.56 7.35
N LYS A 39 4.49 18.46 8.02
CA LYS A 39 5.76 17.78 7.76
C LYS A 39 5.55 16.53 6.90
N LEU A 40 5.61 16.70 5.59
CA LEU A 40 5.38 15.62 4.63
C LEU A 40 6.53 15.54 3.63
N LEU A 41 6.99 14.34 3.33
CA LEU A 41 7.93 14.04 2.27
C LEU A 41 7.49 12.78 1.54
N GLY A 42 7.44 12.84 0.22
CA GLY A 42 7.32 11.66 -0.64
C GLY A 42 8.66 11.32 -1.27
N VAL A 43 8.96 10.03 -1.41
CA VAL A 43 10.11 9.55 -2.17
C VAL A 43 9.67 8.45 -3.14
N ASP A 44 10.18 8.54 -4.37
CA ASP A 44 9.93 7.53 -5.40
C ASP A 44 11.06 7.56 -6.43
N PRO A 45 11.88 6.50 -6.54
CA PRO A 45 13.02 6.47 -7.46
C PRO A 45 12.61 6.41 -8.92
N PHE A 46 11.35 6.02 -9.23
CA PHE A 46 10.86 5.87 -10.60
C PHE A 46 10.25 7.15 -11.17
N ASN A 47 10.13 8.23 -10.39
CA ASN A 47 9.75 9.52 -10.91
C ASN A 47 10.84 10.06 -11.88
N GLU A 48 10.44 10.78 -12.92
CA GLU A 48 11.40 11.39 -13.86
C GLU A 48 12.29 12.41 -13.15
N LYS A 49 11.72 13.21 -12.23
CA LYS A 49 12.37 14.28 -11.45
C LYS A 49 11.64 14.54 -10.14
N ASP A 50 12.24 15.37 -9.31
CA ASP A 50 11.57 15.91 -8.12
C ASP A 50 10.32 16.68 -8.50
N ILE A 51 9.27 16.59 -7.66
CA ILE A 51 8.02 17.31 -7.83
C ILE A 51 7.87 18.29 -6.65
N GLN A 52 7.66 19.55 -6.96
CA GLN A 52 7.35 20.60 -6.00
C GLN A 52 5.94 21.11 -6.26
N TYR A 53 5.05 20.94 -5.30
CA TYR A 53 3.67 21.45 -5.37
C TYR A 53 3.56 22.86 -4.81
N GLU A 54 2.60 23.66 -5.29
CA GLU A 54 2.33 25.03 -4.84
C GLU A 54 1.99 25.10 -3.35
N ASN A 55 1.35 24.06 -2.79
CA ASN A 55 1.06 23.97 -1.35
C ASN A 55 2.28 23.60 -0.48
N GLY A 56 3.48 23.58 -1.09
CA GLY A 56 4.75 23.30 -0.41
C GLY A 56 5.06 21.81 -0.18
N LEU A 57 4.23 20.88 -0.67
CA LEU A 57 4.57 19.46 -0.66
C LEU A 57 5.73 19.17 -1.61
N LYS A 58 6.67 18.34 -1.15
CA LYS A 58 7.81 17.85 -1.94
C LYS A 58 7.72 16.35 -2.14
N VAL A 59 7.98 15.92 -3.36
CA VAL A 59 8.24 14.52 -3.72
C VAL A 59 9.62 14.46 -4.36
N GLN A 60 10.52 13.65 -3.83
CA GLN A 60 11.89 13.53 -4.31
C GLN A 60 12.10 12.23 -5.08
N LYS A 61 12.86 12.31 -6.16
CA LYS A 61 13.37 11.14 -6.88
C LYS A 61 14.50 10.51 -6.09
N LYS A 62 14.15 9.73 -5.06
CA LYS A 62 15.07 9.09 -4.14
C LYS A 62 14.59 7.72 -3.70
N GLU A 63 15.52 6.89 -3.30
CA GLU A 63 15.26 5.69 -2.52
C GLU A 63 15.20 6.03 -1.01
N ILE A 64 14.55 5.17 -0.23
CA ILE A 64 14.45 5.36 1.23
C ILE A 64 15.83 5.42 1.92
N HIS A 65 16.81 4.68 1.41
CA HIS A 65 18.19 4.62 1.95
C HIS A 65 18.93 5.96 1.90
N GLU A 66 18.50 6.89 1.07
CA GLU A 66 19.07 8.23 0.95
C GLU A 66 18.50 9.21 1.99
N ILE A 67 17.46 8.80 2.73
CA ILE A 67 16.83 9.61 3.77
C ILE A 67 17.59 9.46 5.07
N LYS A 68 17.79 10.59 5.79
CA LYS A 68 18.55 10.62 7.06
C LYS A 68 17.73 11.08 8.26
N SER A 69 16.62 11.77 8.02
CA SER A 69 15.77 12.31 9.08
C SER A 69 14.86 11.26 9.71
N LYS A 70 14.53 11.46 10.99
CA LYS A 70 13.55 10.66 11.70
C LYS A 70 12.12 11.07 11.37
N TRP A 71 11.18 10.10 11.38
CA TRP A 71 9.79 10.28 11.00
C TRP A 71 8.85 9.64 12.01
N ASP A 72 7.75 10.32 12.32
CA ASP A 72 6.70 9.76 13.19
C ASP A 72 5.91 8.66 12.50
N VAL A 73 5.74 8.79 11.17
CA VAL A 73 5.06 7.78 10.36
C VAL A 73 5.84 7.56 9.06
N ILE A 74 6.09 6.30 8.73
CA ILE A 74 6.61 5.88 7.42
C ILE A 74 5.57 4.99 6.76
N THR A 75 5.22 5.27 5.49
CA THR A 75 4.20 4.52 4.78
C THR A 75 4.71 3.91 3.49
N PHE A 76 4.20 2.71 3.18
CA PHE A 76 4.32 2.02 1.89
C PHE A 76 2.91 1.69 1.43
N HIS A 77 2.46 2.35 0.39
CA HIS A 77 1.10 2.16 -0.12
C HIS A 77 1.11 1.57 -1.52
N HIS A 78 1.07 0.24 -1.62
CA HIS A 78 1.30 -0.50 -2.86
C HIS A 78 2.66 -0.19 -3.49
N SER A 79 3.69 -0.28 -2.68
CA SER A 79 5.08 -0.06 -3.10
C SER A 79 6.05 -1.09 -2.52
N PHE A 80 5.77 -1.65 -1.35
CA PHE A 80 6.68 -2.59 -0.68
C PHE A 80 6.82 -3.91 -1.44
N GLU A 81 5.79 -4.36 -2.14
CA GLU A 81 5.79 -5.53 -3.02
C GLU A 81 6.72 -5.40 -4.24
N HIS A 82 7.09 -4.16 -4.59
CA HIS A 82 7.99 -3.83 -5.69
C HIS A 82 9.45 -3.67 -5.26
N ILE A 83 9.76 -3.90 -3.97
CA ILE A 83 11.11 -3.70 -3.43
C ILE A 83 11.91 -5.01 -3.52
N PRO A 84 13.07 -5.02 -4.19
CA PRO A 84 13.88 -6.26 -4.34
C PRO A 84 14.52 -6.71 -3.02
N ASN A 85 14.86 -5.79 -2.11
CA ASN A 85 15.54 -6.05 -0.84
C ASN A 85 14.65 -5.64 0.37
N PRO A 86 13.54 -6.35 0.65
CA PRO A 86 12.59 -5.93 1.67
C PRO A 86 13.17 -5.95 3.10
N ALA A 87 14.14 -6.81 3.40
CA ALA A 87 14.79 -6.86 4.71
C ALA A 87 15.63 -5.60 4.98
N GLU A 88 16.48 -5.19 4.04
CA GLU A 88 17.31 -3.97 4.13
C GLU A 88 16.43 -2.72 4.20
N THR A 89 15.31 -2.72 3.47
CA THR A 89 14.35 -1.63 3.52
C THR A 89 13.70 -1.52 4.91
N LEU A 90 13.33 -2.63 5.53
CA LEU A 90 12.77 -2.61 6.88
C LEU A 90 13.82 -2.22 7.94
N GLU A 91 15.08 -2.59 7.76
CA GLU A 91 16.18 -2.11 8.62
C GLU A 91 16.31 -0.58 8.51
N THR A 92 16.26 -0.06 7.29
CA THR A 92 16.25 1.40 7.06
C THR A 92 15.03 2.05 7.72
N VAL A 93 13.85 1.45 7.61
CA VAL A 93 12.62 1.92 8.29
C VAL A 93 12.84 1.98 9.80
N ALA A 94 13.37 0.92 10.43
CA ALA A 94 13.64 0.89 11.87
C ALA A 94 14.59 2.02 12.28
N ASN A 95 15.63 2.28 11.46
CA ASN A 95 16.58 3.36 11.68
C ASN A 95 15.98 4.76 11.45
N LEU A 96 14.93 4.92 10.65
CA LEU A 96 14.30 6.21 10.34
C LEU A 96 13.06 6.50 11.20
N LEU A 97 12.51 5.53 11.92
CA LEU A 97 11.41 5.79 12.84
C LEU A 97 11.88 6.65 14.02
N ALA A 98 11.08 7.65 14.35
CA ALA A 98 11.21 8.42 15.59
C ALA A 98 10.81 7.55 16.80
N ASP A 99 11.11 8.03 18.01
CA ASP A 99 10.63 7.42 19.24
C ASP A 99 9.09 7.35 19.20
N ASN A 100 8.55 6.17 19.44
CA ASN A 100 7.12 5.88 19.26
C ASN A 100 6.58 6.03 17.82
N GLY A 101 7.46 6.08 16.82
CA GLY A 101 7.08 6.10 15.40
C GLY A 101 6.35 4.84 14.95
N ARG A 102 5.66 4.94 13.83
CA ARG A 102 4.87 3.82 13.25
C ARG A 102 5.22 3.65 11.78
N CYS A 103 5.31 2.39 11.34
CA CYS A 103 5.35 2.08 9.93
C CYS A 103 4.02 1.46 9.50
N VAL A 104 3.51 1.86 8.34
CA VAL A 104 2.27 1.33 7.75
C VAL A 104 2.58 0.78 6.38
N ILE A 105 2.38 -0.53 6.18
CA ILE A 105 2.64 -1.21 4.92
C ILE A 105 1.33 -1.79 4.40
N ARG A 106 0.86 -1.35 3.23
CA ARG A 106 -0.36 -1.83 2.58
C ARG A 106 -0.01 -2.50 1.26
N ILE A 107 -0.19 -3.81 1.19
CA ILE A 107 0.25 -4.67 0.09
C ILE A 107 -0.72 -5.80 -0.22
N PRO A 108 -0.67 -6.40 -1.42
CA PRO A 108 -1.27 -7.70 -1.70
C PRO A 108 -0.62 -8.78 -0.83
N ILE A 109 -1.41 -9.80 -0.47
CA ILE A 109 -0.95 -10.90 0.38
C ILE A 109 -1.42 -12.26 -0.11
N VAL A 110 -0.64 -13.28 0.23
CA VAL A 110 -0.98 -14.71 0.04
C VAL A 110 -0.80 -15.48 1.36
N PRO A 111 -1.51 -16.59 1.58
CA PRO A 111 -2.62 -17.07 0.76
C PRO A 111 -3.84 -16.17 0.90
N CYS A 112 -4.67 -16.12 -0.14
CA CYS A 112 -5.93 -15.39 -0.14
C CYS A 112 -6.94 -16.05 -1.08
N TYR A 113 -8.24 -15.76 -0.89
CA TYR A 113 -9.29 -16.31 -1.74
C TYR A 113 -9.05 -16.05 -3.23
N ALA A 114 -8.63 -14.85 -3.61
CA ALA A 114 -8.44 -14.49 -5.01
C ALA A 114 -7.31 -15.29 -5.66
N TRP A 115 -6.20 -15.53 -4.96
CA TRP A 115 -5.13 -16.40 -5.44
C TRP A 115 -5.60 -17.84 -5.65
N GLU A 116 -6.31 -18.41 -4.68
CA GLU A 116 -6.82 -19.78 -4.76
C GLU A 116 -7.87 -19.96 -5.85
N HIS A 117 -8.72 -18.94 -6.08
CA HIS A 117 -9.81 -18.98 -7.04
C HIS A 117 -9.38 -18.66 -8.47
N TYR A 118 -8.52 -17.66 -8.68
CA TYR A 118 -8.14 -17.17 -10.00
C TYR A 118 -6.75 -17.64 -10.47
N GLY A 119 -5.90 -18.11 -9.57
CA GLY A 119 -4.53 -18.53 -9.88
C GLY A 119 -3.77 -17.44 -10.64
N VAL A 120 -3.23 -17.81 -11.80
CA VAL A 120 -2.45 -16.88 -12.65
C VAL A 120 -3.25 -15.68 -13.17
N ASN A 121 -4.56 -15.75 -13.16
CA ASN A 121 -5.46 -14.65 -13.54
C ASN A 121 -5.78 -13.70 -12.38
N TRP A 122 -5.23 -13.92 -11.18
CA TRP A 122 -5.40 -12.97 -10.10
C TRP A 122 -4.74 -11.63 -10.43
N VAL A 123 -5.54 -10.56 -10.39
CA VAL A 123 -5.13 -9.22 -10.84
C VAL A 123 -3.94 -8.64 -10.06
N GLN A 124 -3.74 -9.04 -8.80
CA GLN A 124 -2.63 -8.58 -7.98
C GLN A 124 -1.42 -9.54 -7.98
N LEU A 125 -1.42 -10.60 -8.80
CA LEU A 125 -0.21 -11.34 -9.11
C LEU A 125 0.83 -10.42 -9.77
N ASP A 126 0.37 -9.62 -10.74
CA ASP A 126 1.07 -8.49 -11.39
C ASP A 126 2.56 -8.76 -11.75
N ALA A 127 2.85 -9.99 -12.19
CA ALA A 127 4.19 -10.36 -12.63
C ALA A 127 4.59 -9.62 -13.92
N PRO A 128 5.85 -9.18 -14.08
CA PRO A 128 6.99 -9.32 -13.15
C PRO A 128 7.19 -8.13 -12.20
N ARG A 129 6.21 -7.23 -12.04
CA ARG A 129 6.36 -6.00 -11.25
C ARG A 129 6.39 -6.25 -9.75
N HIS A 130 5.63 -7.24 -9.25
CA HIS A 130 5.70 -7.67 -7.86
C HIS A 130 6.87 -8.64 -7.71
N PHE A 131 7.92 -8.23 -7.01
CA PHE A 131 9.04 -9.11 -6.68
C PHE A 131 8.63 -10.17 -5.67
N PHE A 132 7.74 -9.81 -4.75
CA PHE A 132 7.27 -10.70 -3.69
C PHE A 132 5.76 -10.60 -3.51
N LEU A 133 5.14 -11.76 -3.30
CA LEU A 133 3.81 -11.87 -2.71
C LEU A 133 3.99 -12.27 -1.25
N HIS A 134 3.91 -11.29 -0.37
CA HIS A 134 4.12 -11.51 1.05
C HIS A 134 2.93 -12.24 1.69
N SER A 135 3.22 -13.00 2.74
CA SER A 135 2.22 -13.57 3.65
C SER A 135 2.29 -12.86 5.00
N ILE A 136 1.27 -13.05 5.85
CA ILE A 136 1.32 -12.59 7.24
C ILE A 136 2.57 -13.16 7.94
N LYS A 137 2.89 -14.44 7.69
CA LYS A 137 4.07 -15.11 8.27
C LYS A 137 5.38 -14.48 7.80
N SER A 138 5.54 -14.25 6.49
CA SER A 138 6.78 -13.67 5.96
C SER A 138 6.99 -12.24 6.46
N MET A 139 5.94 -11.43 6.55
CA MET A 139 6.01 -10.08 7.09
C MET A 139 6.42 -10.07 8.57
N ASN A 140 5.89 -10.98 9.39
CA ASN A 140 6.31 -11.11 10.80
C ASN A 140 7.80 -11.50 10.91
N ILE A 141 8.28 -12.44 10.07
CA ILE A 141 9.69 -12.84 10.05
C ILE A 141 10.59 -11.66 9.67
N LEU A 142 10.22 -10.92 8.62
CA LEU A 142 10.98 -9.76 8.16
C LEU A 142 11.03 -8.66 9.21
N ALA A 143 9.90 -8.32 9.82
CA ALA A 143 9.81 -7.31 10.87
C ALA A 143 10.65 -7.68 12.10
N ALA A 144 10.52 -8.92 12.59
CA ALA A 144 11.26 -9.39 13.77
C ALA A 144 12.78 -9.38 13.58
N LYS A 145 13.28 -9.65 12.36
CA LYS A 145 14.73 -9.62 12.04
C LYS A 145 15.36 -8.25 12.28
N VAL A 146 14.58 -7.18 12.20
CA VAL A 146 15.07 -5.80 12.32
C VAL A 146 14.53 -5.09 13.57
N GLY A 147 13.99 -5.85 14.53
CA GLY A 147 13.48 -5.31 15.80
C GLY A 147 12.14 -4.58 15.69
N LEU A 148 11.39 -4.78 14.59
CA LEU A 148 10.04 -4.25 14.44
C LEU A 148 9.00 -5.29 14.86
N GLU A 149 7.94 -4.84 15.53
CA GLU A 149 6.76 -5.63 15.89
C GLU A 149 5.56 -5.26 15.00
N ILE A 150 4.91 -6.24 14.37
CA ILE A 150 3.59 -6.04 13.76
C ILE A 150 2.53 -6.15 14.85
N TYR A 151 2.01 -5.02 15.31
CA TYR A 151 1.04 -4.98 16.39
C TYR A 151 -0.42 -5.02 15.92
N LYS A 152 -0.65 -4.80 14.61
CA LYS A 152 -1.99 -4.85 14.01
C LYS A 152 -1.92 -5.19 12.53
N VAL A 153 -2.92 -5.96 12.06
CA VAL A 153 -3.16 -6.24 10.65
C VAL A 153 -4.63 -6.05 10.34
N ASP A 154 -4.95 -5.23 9.34
CA ASP A 154 -6.30 -5.03 8.82
C ASP A 154 -6.39 -5.53 7.38
N TYR A 155 -7.44 -6.28 7.05
CA TYR A 155 -7.75 -6.69 5.69
C TYR A 155 -8.65 -5.63 5.05
N ASP A 156 -8.22 -5.07 3.92
CA ASP A 156 -8.94 -3.97 3.27
C ASP A 156 -9.11 -4.14 1.76
N SER A 157 -9.18 -5.40 1.34
CA SER A 157 -9.44 -5.78 -0.05
C SER A 157 -10.69 -5.12 -0.61
N ILE A 158 -10.65 -4.80 -1.88
CA ILE A 158 -11.75 -4.14 -2.58
C ILE A 158 -12.24 -5.01 -3.74
N ALA A 159 -13.31 -4.59 -4.40
CA ALA A 159 -13.88 -5.30 -5.56
C ALA A 159 -12.91 -5.44 -6.76
N LEU A 160 -11.72 -4.84 -6.71
CA LEU A 160 -10.72 -4.96 -7.77
C LEU A 160 -10.25 -6.40 -7.93
N GLN A 161 -10.06 -7.15 -6.82
CA GLN A 161 -9.67 -8.56 -6.83
C GLN A 161 -10.56 -9.42 -7.74
N PHE A 162 -11.85 -9.11 -7.79
CA PHE A 162 -12.80 -9.79 -8.68
C PHE A 162 -12.80 -9.19 -10.07
N LYS A 163 -13.03 -7.88 -10.17
CA LYS A 163 -13.19 -7.21 -11.46
C LYS A 163 -11.96 -7.37 -12.37
N GLY A 164 -10.77 -7.19 -11.80
CA GLY A 164 -9.54 -7.31 -12.56
C GLY A 164 -9.27 -8.75 -12.97
N SER A 165 -9.47 -9.70 -12.06
CA SER A 165 -9.26 -11.12 -12.33
C SER A 165 -10.28 -11.69 -13.33
N GLU A 166 -11.55 -11.27 -13.25
CA GLU A 166 -12.58 -11.62 -14.23
C GLU A 166 -12.29 -11.05 -15.64
N LEU A 167 -11.63 -9.90 -15.73
CA LEU A 167 -11.15 -9.36 -17.00
C LEU A 167 -10.03 -10.24 -17.56
N TYR A 168 -9.07 -10.63 -16.74
CA TYR A 168 -7.95 -11.47 -17.15
C TYR A 168 -8.40 -12.88 -17.60
N LEU A 169 -9.40 -13.48 -16.91
CA LEU A 169 -10.04 -14.71 -17.38
C LEU A 169 -10.65 -14.62 -18.77
N LYS A 170 -10.97 -13.40 -19.23
CA LYS A 170 -11.54 -13.12 -20.54
C LYS A 170 -10.52 -12.55 -21.53
N ASP A 171 -9.23 -12.61 -21.21
CA ASP A 171 -8.14 -11.99 -21.97
C ASP A 171 -8.35 -10.48 -22.23
N ILE A 172 -9.02 -9.79 -21.31
CA ILE A 172 -9.28 -8.34 -21.41
C ILE A 172 -8.27 -7.61 -20.52
N PRO A 173 -7.43 -6.73 -21.09
CA PRO A 173 -6.51 -5.93 -20.32
C PRO A 173 -7.23 -5.04 -19.26
N LEU A 174 -6.65 -4.89 -18.08
CA LEU A 174 -7.24 -4.11 -16.97
C LEU A 174 -7.59 -2.67 -17.38
N MET A 175 -6.76 -2.05 -18.21
CA MET A 175 -6.99 -0.68 -18.71
C MET A 175 -8.16 -0.58 -19.70
N ALA A 176 -8.39 -1.60 -20.51
CA ALA A 176 -9.54 -1.66 -21.41
C ALA A 176 -10.87 -1.72 -20.65
N GLY A 177 -10.88 -2.33 -19.45
CA GLY A 177 -12.04 -2.34 -18.56
C GLY A 177 -12.44 -0.97 -17.98
N ARG A 178 -11.65 0.09 -18.23
CA ARG A 178 -11.96 1.48 -17.86
C ARG A 178 -12.75 2.23 -18.93
N SER A 179 -13.01 1.61 -20.11
CA SER A 179 -13.80 2.22 -21.16
C SER A 179 -15.22 2.58 -20.68
N LYS A 180 -15.90 3.51 -21.39
CA LYS A 180 -17.23 4.00 -21.01
C LYS A 180 -18.30 2.90 -20.95
N THR A 181 -18.13 1.79 -21.65
CA THR A 181 -19.03 0.63 -21.62
C THR A 181 -18.60 -0.30 -20.48
N SER A 182 -19.39 -0.30 -19.42
CA SER A 182 -19.10 -1.13 -18.23
C SER A 182 -19.33 -2.61 -18.54
N ILE A 183 -18.27 -3.41 -18.54
CA ILE A 183 -18.31 -4.87 -18.72
C ILE A 183 -19.15 -5.58 -17.63
N PHE A 184 -19.24 -5.01 -16.44
CA PHE A 184 -19.99 -5.56 -15.33
C PHE A 184 -21.26 -4.76 -15.05
N SER A 185 -22.37 -5.47 -14.85
CA SER A 185 -23.64 -4.91 -14.42
C SER A 185 -23.54 -4.28 -13.02
N MET A 186 -24.51 -3.45 -12.66
CA MET A 186 -24.60 -2.89 -11.29
C MET A 186 -24.81 -3.95 -10.23
N ARG A 187 -25.49 -5.06 -10.56
CA ARG A 187 -25.71 -6.20 -9.66
C ARG A 187 -24.38 -6.90 -9.35
N GLU A 188 -23.57 -7.21 -10.38
CA GLU A 188 -22.25 -7.82 -10.21
C GLU A 188 -21.31 -6.91 -9.40
N LYS A 189 -21.27 -5.61 -9.71
CA LYS A 189 -20.46 -4.65 -8.97
C LYS A 189 -20.81 -4.59 -7.48
N ARG A 190 -22.09 -4.69 -7.15
CA ARG A 190 -22.56 -4.76 -5.75
C ARG A 190 -22.19 -6.09 -5.11
N ALA A 191 -22.35 -7.20 -5.83
CA ALA A 191 -21.96 -8.54 -5.36
C ALA A 191 -20.46 -8.60 -5.04
N PHE A 192 -19.58 -8.12 -5.93
CA PHE A 192 -18.14 -8.06 -5.70
C PHE A 192 -17.76 -7.23 -4.47
N LYS A 193 -18.42 -6.06 -4.28
CA LYS A 193 -18.19 -5.25 -3.07
C LYS A 193 -18.58 -5.98 -1.79
N LYS A 194 -19.75 -6.65 -1.79
CA LYS A 194 -20.24 -7.42 -0.64
C LYS A 194 -19.32 -8.60 -0.35
N HIS A 195 -18.87 -9.30 -1.39
CA HIS A 195 -17.97 -10.44 -1.26
C HIS A 195 -16.60 -10.01 -0.71
N ALA A 196 -15.99 -8.95 -1.26
CA ALA A 196 -14.74 -8.41 -0.74
C ALA A 196 -14.83 -8.06 0.76
N LYS A 197 -15.94 -7.43 1.18
CA LYS A 197 -16.17 -7.13 2.60
C LYS A 197 -16.20 -8.39 3.46
N LYS A 198 -16.94 -9.43 3.03
CA LYS A 198 -17.00 -10.72 3.74
C LYS A 198 -15.64 -11.41 3.84
N LEU A 199 -14.84 -11.36 2.76
CA LEU A 199 -13.49 -11.93 2.76
C LEU A 199 -12.56 -11.18 3.74
N ASN A 200 -12.66 -9.87 3.83
CA ASN A 200 -11.91 -9.09 4.82
C ASN A 200 -12.28 -9.47 6.25
N GLU A 201 -13.57 -9.62 6.55
CA GLU A 201 -14.08 -10.06 7.85
C GLU A 201 -13.54 -11.46 8.22
N ASN A 202 -13.40 -12.34 7.22
CA ASN A 202 -12.89 -13.71 7.39
C ASN A 202 -11.35 -13.81 7.28
N LYS A 203 -10.62 -12.71 7.13
CA LYS A 203 -9.16 -12.68 6.91
C LYS A 203 -8.70 -13.45 5.67
N GLN A 204 -9.52 -13.45 4.63
CA GLN A 204 -9.28 -14.11 3.33
C GLN A 204 -9.17 -13.11 2.17
N GLY A 205 -9.18 -11.82 2.46
CA GLY A 205 -8.96 -10.75 1.48
C GLY A 205 -7.55 -10.83 0.88
N ASP A 206 -7.42 -10.32 -0.35
CA ASP A 206 -6.19 -10.36 -1.13
C ASP A 206 -5.22 -9.22 -0.82
N GLN A 207 -5.52 -8.41 0.19
CA GLN A 207 -4.75 -7.24 0.56
C GLN A 207 -4.87 -6.97 2.06
N ALA A 208 -3.76 -6.58 2.67
CA ALA A 208 -3.71 -6.20 4.07
C ALA A 208 -2.90 -4.94 4.32
N VAL A 209 -3.21 -4.29 5.43
CA VAL A 209 -2.46 -3.18 6.02
C VAL A 209 -1.79 -3.69 7.29
N PHE A 210 -0.47 -3.62 7.31
CA PHE A 210 0.35 -3.95 8.46
C PHE A 210 0.73 -2.67 9.20
N TYR A 211 0.56 -2.66 10.51
CA TYR A 211 0.99 -1.57 11.37
C TYR A 211 2.13 -2.06 12.25
N LEU A 212 3.30 -1.43 12.09
CA LEU A 212 4.54 -1.82 12.75
C LEU A 212 5.00 -0.71 13.70
N LYS A 213 5.73 -1.10 14.73
CA LYS A 213 6.44 -0.24 15.68
C LYS A 213 7.78 -0.85 16.06
N ILE A 214 8.63 -0.08 16.69
CA ILE A 214 9.82 -0.56 17.39
C ILE A 214 9.38 -1.20 18.71
#